data_a5a30e66088699211b6b93cc41efb0eb
#
_entry.id   a5a30e66088699211b6b93cc41efb0eb
#
_cell.length_a   1.000
_cell.length_b   1.000
_cell.length_c   1.000
_cell.angle_alpha   90.00
_cell.angle_beta   90.00
_cell.angle_gamma   90.00
#
_symmetry.space_group_name_H-M   'P 1'
#
loop_
_entity.id
_entity.type
_entity.pdbx_description
1 polymer ?
#
loop_
_entity_poly.entity_id
_entity_poly.type
_entity_poly.pdbx_seq_one_letter_code
_entity_poly.pdbx_strand_id
1 'polypeptide(L)'
;MGKRLGVLGAAIALVALTVGAISPALGSSGDDDEQRTIRVVSVLEEEEFLDLGAEGESVGDQFIFTSKLLKGGEQVGHDGVVCTIVSLERQEAQCVGTSWFSGGQITLQALVSFAEEPPAVPITGGSGKYEGAEGELHIRPVSETKEVLTFHLED
;
A
#
# COMPACT_ATOMS: atom_id res chain seq x y z
N MET A 1 -26.64 -39.25 84.04
CA MET A 1 -25.32 -39.82 84.35
C MET A 1 -24.50 -39.71 83.08
N GLY A 2 -23.58 -38.93 82.91
CA GLY A 2 -22.48 -38.47 83.66
C GLY A 2 -21.30 -38.34 82.72
N LYS A 3 -20.77 -37.12 82.65
CA LYS A 3 -19.32 -36.79 82.62
C LYS A 3 -18.55 -37.20 81.34
N ARG A 4 -17.62 -36.46 80.80
CA ARG A 4 -16.84 -35.24 81.05
C ARG A 4 -16.13 -34.86 79.77
N LEU A 5 -16.10 -33.64 79.40
CA LEU A 5 -14.92 -32.72 79.26
C LEU A 5 -13.62 -33.36 78.84
N GLY A 6 -13.13 -32.87 77.75
CA GLY A 6 -11.74 -32.92 77.29
C GLY A 6 -11.48 -31.80 76.30
N VAL A 7 -11.06 -30.65 76.83
CA VAL A 7 -10.50 -29.52 76.12
C VAL A 7 -9.04 -29.81 75.85
N LEU A 8 -8.54 -29.45 74.67
CA LEU A 8 -7.14 -29.12 74.33
C LEU A 8 -7.01 -29.33 72.81
N GLY A 9 -6.60 -28.48 72.01
CA GLY A 9 -5.84 -27.28 72.13
C GLY A 9 -5.59 -26.76 70.71
N ALA A 10 -5.60 -25.50 70.63
CA ALA A 10 -5.42 -24.74 69.42
C ALA A 10 -4.11 -25.01 68.71
N ALA A 11 -4.16 -25.08 67.41
CA ALA A 11 -3.10 -24.62 66.55
C ALA A 11 -3.71 -24.12 65.23
N ILE A 12 -4.01 -22.86 65.22
CA ILE A 12 -4.39 -22.14 64.01
C ILE A 12 -3.07 -21.89 63.27
N ALA A 13 -2.75 -22.71 62.29
CA ALA A 13 -1.72 -22.41 61.30
C ALA A 13 -2.33 -21.49 60.27
N LEU A 14 -2.07 -20.19 60.39
CA LEU A 14 -2.31 -19.19 59.37
C LEU A 14 -1.39 -19.49 58.19
N VAL A 15 -1.87 -20.19 57.19
CA VAL A 15 -1.22 -20.24 55.86
C VAL A 15 -1.56 -18.95 55.17
N ALA A 16 -0.64 -17.98 55.19
CA ALA A 16 -0.71 -16.83 54.34
C ALA A 16 -0.56 -17.27 52.86
N LEU A 17 -1.68 -17.38 52.19
CA LEU A 17 -1.68 -17.48 50.73
C LEU A 17 -1.22 -16.12 50.17
N THR A 18 0.06 -16.04 49.83
CA THR A 18 0.53 -14.98 48.94
C THR A 18 -0.08 -15.20 47.57
N VAL A 19 -1.16 -14.52 47.30
CA VAL A 19 -1.66 -14.38 45.92
C VAL A 19 -0.59 -13.56 45.20
N GLY A 20 0.30 -14.27 44.52
CA GLY A 20 1.17 -13.66 43.52
C GLY A 20 0.27 -13.07 42.44
N ALA A 21 0.22 -11.74 42.41
CA ALA A 21 -0.36 -11.03 41.28
C ALA A 21 0.48 -11.39 40.03
N ILE A 22 -0.02 -12.31 39.25
CA ILE A 22 0.45 -12.49 37.87
C ILE A 22 -0.05 -11.27 37.14
N SER A 23 0.76 -10.23 37.02
CA SER A 23 0.54 -9.19 36.04
C SER A 23 0.57 -9.85 34.68
N PRO A 24 -0.50 -9.80 33.89
CA PRO A 24 -0.36 -10.12 32.50
C PRO A 24 0.65 -9.09 31.96
N ALA A 25 1.80 -9.57 31.53
CA ALA A 25 2.62 -8.78 30.63
C ALA A 25 1.69 -8.41 29.48
N LEU A 26 1.35 -7.14 29.38
CA LEU A 26 0.83 -6.56 28.16
C LEU A 26 1.91 -6.83 27.14
N GLY A 27 1.75 -7.92 26.40
CA GLY A 27 2.46 -8.12 25.17
C GLY A 27 2.20 -6.85 24.38
N SER A 28 3.26 -6.09 24.15
CA SER A 28 3.31 -5.12 23.09
C SER A 28 2.86 -5.90 21.85
N SER A 29 1.63 -5.69 21.42
CA SER A 29 1.24 -5.96 20.06
C SER A 29 2.25 -5.12 19.27
N GLY A 30 3.26 -5.75 18.71
CA GLY A 30 3.93 -5.15 17.59
C GLY A 30 2.79 -4.88 16.60
N ASP A 31 2.60 -3.63 16.27
CA ASP A 31 1.90 -3.28 15.05
C ASP A 31 2.72 -3.97 13.96
N ASP A 32 2.32 -5.19 13.61
CA ASP A 32 2.66 -5.77 12.34
C ASP A 32 1.93 -4.84 11.35
N ASP A 33 2.64 -3.85 10.83
CA ASP A 33 2.21 -3.08 9.67
C ASP A 33 1.93 -4.11 8.58
N GLU A 34 0.67 -4.49 8.45
CA GLU A 34 0.22 -5.52 7.51
C GLU A 34 0.23 -4.89 6.13
N GLN A 35 1.43 -4.81 5.55
CA GLN A 35 1.66 -4.27 4.22
C GLN A 35 0.78 -5.02 3.21
N ARG A 36 -0.29 -4.36 2.78
CA ARG A 36 -1.21 -4.92 1.80
C ARG A 36 -0.65 -4.76 0.39
N THR A 37 -0.39 -5.87 -0.27
CA THR A 37 0.14 -5.90 -1.64
C THR A 37 -0.95 -6.19 -2.66
N ILE A 38 -1.08 -5.34 -3.68
CA ILE A 38 -1.91 -5.56 -4.86
C ILE A 38 -1.00 -5.76 -6.07
N ARG A 39 -1.07 -6.93 -6.71
CA ARG A 39 -0.29 -7.22 -7.91
C ARG A 39 -1.21 -7.49 -9.09
N VAL A 40 -1.00 -6.76 -10.18
CA VAL A 40 -1.77 -6.87 -11.42
C VAL A 40 -0.86 -6.78 -12.65
N VAL A 41 -1.36 -7.22 -13.79
CA VAL A 41 -0.74 -6.98 -15.09
C VAL A 41 -1.48 -5.82 -15.75
N SER A 42 -0.77 -4.74 -16.04
CA SER A 42 -1.24 -3.63 -16.85
C SER A 42 -1.05 -3.98 -18.32
N VAL A 43 -2.07 -3.75 -19.11
CA VAL A 43 -2.05 -3.93 -20.57
C VAL A 43 -2.52 -2.63 -21.21
N LEU A 44 -1.63 -1.98 -21.94
CA LEU A 44 -1.89 -0.72 -22.64
C LEU A 44 -3.10 -0.87 -23.59
N GLU A 45 -4.04 0.05 -23.54
CA GLU A 45 -5.21 0.11 -24.42
C GLU A 45 -5.16 1.29 -25.38
N GLU A 46 -4.82 2.47 -24.88
CA GLU A 46 -4.72 3.70 -25.67
C GLU A 46 -3.48 4.47 -25.27
N GLU A 47 -2.83 5.10 -26.23
CA GLU A 47 -1.68 5.98 -26.04
C GLU A 47 -1.74 7.13 -27.03
N GLU A 48 -1.51 8.35 -26.55
CA GLU A 48 -1.49 9.56 -27.35
C GLU A 48 -0.35 10.47 -26.92
N PHE A 49 0.39 11.01 -27.89
CA PHE A 49 1.36 12.08 -27.68
C PHE A 49 0.77 13.40 -28.17
N LEU A 50 0.68 14.38 -27.30
CA LEU A 50 0.22 15.73 -27.61
C LEU A 50 1.44 16.66 -27.75
N ASP A 51 1.71 17.09 -28.96
CA ASP A 51 2.68 18.13 -29.28
C ASP A 51 2.03 19.50 -28.99
N LEU A 52 2.38 20.09 -27.87
CA LEU A 52 1.81 21.34 -27.34
C LEU A 52 2.88 22.42 -27.33
N GLY A 53 2.84 23.35 -28.24
CA GLY A 53 3.76 24.47 -28.27
C GLY A 53 4.60 24.55 -29.53
N ALA A 54 5.92 24.44 -29.44
CA ALA A 54 6.80 24.43 -30.62
C ALA A 54 6.71 23.07 -31.31
N GLU A 55 6.78 23.05 -32.63
CA GLU A 55 6.76 21.81 -33.41
C GLU A 55 7.90 20.87 -32.98
N GLY A 56 7.56 19.60 -32.67
CA GLY A 56 8.46 18.58 -32.15
C GLY A 56 8.49 18.58 -30.63
N GLU A 57 9.26 17.66 -30.09
CA GLU A 57 9.32 17.41 -28.65
C GLU A 57 9.78 18.64 -27.86
N SER A 58 8.94 19.12 -26.93
CA SER A 58 9.15 20.34 -26.16
C SER A 58 8.66 20.20 -24.71
N VAL A 59 9.12 21.12 -23.84
CA VAL A 59 8.60 21.22 -22.47
C VAL A 59 7.14 21.63 -22.52
N GLY A 60 6.28 20.85 -21.85
CA GLY A 60 4.84 21.02 -21.83
C GLY A 60 4.09 19.98 -22.65
N ASP A 61 4.75 19.27 -23.55
CA ASP A 61 4.15 18.16 -24.28
C ASP A 61 3.72 17.03 -23.37
N GLN A 62 2.72 16.27 -23.79
CA GLN A 62 2.12 15.28 -22.94
C GLN A 62 2.06 13.89 -23.60
N PHE A 63 2.37 12.89 -22.80
CA PHE A 63 1.99 11.49 -23.06
C PHE A 63 0.76 11.17 -22.23
N ILE A 64 -0.27 10.66 -22.88
CA ILE A 64 -1.52 10.26 -22.24
C ILE A 64 -1.74 8.80 -22.57
N PHE A 65 -1.98 7.96 -21.57
CA PHE A 65 -2.27 6.57 -21.81
C PHE A 65 -3.26 5.98 -20.82
N THR A 66 -3.96 4.96 -21.27
CA THR A 66 -4.86 4.16 -20.44
C THR A 66 -4.52 2.68 -20.58
N SER A 67 -4.74 1.93 -19.52
CA SER A 67 -4.51 0.49 -19.51
C SER A 67 -5.61 -0.24 -18.76
N LYS A 68 -5.85 -1.48 -19.14
CA LYS A 68 -6.63 -2.41 -18.32
C LYS A 68 -5.72 -3.13 -17.33
N LEU A 69 -6.22 -3.33 -16.12
CA LEU A 69 -5.54 -4.02 -15.05
C LEU A 69 -6.12 -5.44 -14.90
N LEU A 70 -5.26 -6.44 -15.07
CA LEU A 70 -5.65 -7.85 -15.05
C LEU A 70 -5.07 -8.57 -13.83
N LYS A 71 -5.88 -9.44 -13.21
CA LYS A 71 -5.44 -10.39 -12.19
C LYS A 71 -5.95 -11.79 -12.56
N GLY A 72 -5.03 -12.74 -12.73
CA GLY A 72 -5.41 -14.09 -13.19
C GLY A 72 -6.04 -14.13 -14.58
N GLY A 73 -5.79 -13.11 -15.43
CA GLY A 73 -6.38 -12.99 -16.76
C GLY A 73 -7.73 -12.27 -16.80
N GLU A 74 -8.34 -11.98 -15.68
CA GLU A 74 -9.60 -11.23 -15.59
C GLU A 74 -9.34 -9.74 -15.34
N GLN A 75 -10.13 -8.86 -15.94
CA GLN A 75 -10.03 -7.43 -15.70
C GLN A 75 -10.58 -7.08 -14.32
N VAL A 76 -9.73 -6.50 -13.48
CA VAL A 76 -10.06 -6.08 -12.12
C VAL A 76 -10.06 -4.56 -11.94
N GLY A 77 -9.64 -3.84 -12.98
CA GLY A 77 -9.57 -2.38 -12.95
C GLY A 77 -9.05 -1.82 -14.27
N HIS A 78 -8.79 -0.52 -14.26
CA HIS A 78 -8.13 0.21 -15.33
C HIS A 78 -7.35 1.38 -14.72
N ASP A 79 -6.44 1.96 -15.48
CA ASP A 79 -5.76 3.18 -15.10
C ASP A 79 -5.78 4.23 -16.22
N GLY A 80 -5.48 5.45 -15.82
CA GLY A 80 -5.24 6.56 -16.72
C GLY A 80 -4.10 7.40 -16.17
N VAL A 81 -3.17 7.77 -17.05
CA VAL A 81 -1.96 8.49 -16.72
C VAL A 81 -1.74 9.64 -17.71
N VAL A 82 -1.32 10.78 -17.17
CA VAL A 82 -0.84 11.92 -17.96
C VAL A 82 0.56 12.24 -17.48
N CYS A 83 1.52 12.26 -18.39
CA CYS A 83 2.89 12.67 -18.17
C CYS A 83 3.18 13.94 -18.97
N THR A 84 3.62 15.01 -18.31
CA THR A 84 4.00 16.27 -18.96
C THR A 84 5.52 16.41 -18.96
N ILE A 85 6.14 16.63 -20.11
CA ILE A 85 7.58 16.85 -20.23
C ILE A 85 7.96 18.13 -19.47
N VAL A 86 8.87 18.02 -18.50
CA VAL A 86 9.34 19.16 -17.69
C VAL A 86 10.81 19.49 -17.96
N SER A 87 11.58 18.57 -18.53
CA SER A 87 12.96 18.79 -18.91
C SER A 87 13.39 17.88 -20.06
N LEU A 88 13.75 18.46 -21.19
CA LEU A 88 14.35 17.71 -22.31
C LEU A 88 15.80 17.32 -22.00
N GLU A 89 16.56 18.19 -21.33
CA GLU A 89 17.96 17.93 -20.98
C GLU A 89 18.10 16.69 -20.07
N ARG A 90 17.21 16.57 -19.08
CA ARG A 90 17.19 15.43 -18.15
C ARG A 90 16.28 14.30 -18.58
N GLN A 91 15.57 14.47 -19.70
CA GLN A 91 14.56 13.54 -20.19
C GLN A 91 13.52 13.18 -19.10
N GLU A 92 12.98 14.22 -18.44
CA GLU A 92 12.07 14.06 -17.31
C GLU A 92 10.66 14.55 -17.65
N ALA A 93 9.67 13.80 -17.17
CA ALA A 93 8.27 14.19 -17.17
C ALA A 93 7.66 14.07 -15.77
N GLN A 94 6.76 14.99 -15.47
CA GLN A 94 5.89 14.91 -14.31
C GLN A 94 4.66 14.09 -14.69
N CYS A 95 4.49 12.93 -14.04
CA CYS A 95 3.38 12.02 -14.28
C CYS A 95 2.38 12.07 -13.13
N VAL A 96 1.10 12.06 -13.47
CA VAL A 96 -0.03 11.90 -12.55
C VAL A 96 -0.88 10.75 -13.07
N GLY A 97 -1.18 9.79 -12.22
CA GLY A 97 -1.95 8.60 -12.57
C GLY A 97 -3.02 8.26 -11.53
N THR A 98 -4.02 7.54 -11.98
CA THR A 98 -5.05 6.98 -11.11
C THR A 98 -5.38 5.58 -11.57
N SER A 99 -5.26 4.62 -10.65
CA SER A 99 -5.72 3.25 -10.86
C SER A 99 -7.08 3.06 -10.20
N TRP A 100 -8.08 2.68 -11.00
CA TRP A 100 -9.44 2.42 -10.54
C TRP A 100 -9.67 0.92 -10.40
N PHE A 101 -10.07 0.49 -9.20
CA PHE A 101 -10.42 -0.88 -8.87
C PHE A 101 -11.85 -0.97 -8.37
N SER A 102 -12.42 -2.16 -8.32
CA SER A 102 -13.69 -2.38 -7.63
C SER A 102 -13.60 -1.95 -6.16
N GLY A 103 -14.37 -0.93 -5.79
CA GLY A 103 -14.46 -0.39 -4.44
C GLY A 103 -13.61 0.85 -4.16
N GLY A 104 -12.86 1.39 -5.15
CA GLY A 104 -12.14 2.65 -4.94
C GLY A 104 -11.02 2.90 -5.95
N GLN A 105 -10.28 3.97 -5.70
CA GLN A 105 -9.18 4.42 -6.55
C GLN A 105 -7.91 4.59 -5.73
N ILE A 106 -6.76 4.43 -6.39
CA ILE A 106 -5.43 4.75 -5.86
C ILE A 106 -4.83 5.82 -6.76
N THR A 107 -4.34 6.93 -6.18
CA THR A 107 -3.71 8.03 -6.90
C THR A 107 -2.19 7.95 -6.78
N LEU A 108 -1.51 8.37 -7.85
CA LEU A 108 -0.06 8.25 -8.04
C LEU A 108 0.48 9.54 -8.62
N GLN A 109 1.68 9.92 -8.19
CA GLN A 109 2.39 11.06 -8.79
C GLN A 109 3.89 10.86 -8.67
N ALA A 110 4.62 11.09 -9.76
CA ALA A 110 6.08 11.00 -9.75
C ALA A 110 6.71 11.91 -10.81
N LEU A 111 7.95 12.31 -10.57
CA LEU A 111 8.87 12.77 -11.60
C LEU A 111 9.57 11.54 -12.16
N VAL A 112 9.40 11.26 -13.45
CA VAL A 112 9.92 10.07 -14.13
C VAL A 112 10.98 10.48 -15.13
N SER A 113 12.12 9.79 -15.14
CA SER A 113 13.14 9.91 -16.18
C SER A 113 12.92 8.83 -17.23
N PHE A 114 12.94 9.21 -18.51
CA PHE A 114 12.89 8.26 -19.62
C PHE A 114 14.27 7.66 -19.94
N ALA A 115 15.33 8.18 -19.31
CA ALA A 115 16.71 7.68 -19.46
C ALA A 115 17.05 6.55 -18.48
N GLU A 116 16.26 6.36 -17.43
CA GLU A 116 16.50 5.44 -16.34
C GLU A 116 15.28 4.55 -16.11
N GLU A 117 15.47 3.39 -15.48
CA GLU A 117 14.33 2.60 -15.02
C GLU A 117 13.51 3.42 -14.01
N PRO A 118 12.17 3.37 -14.11
CA PRO A 118 11.34 4.16 -13.22
C PRO A 118 11.60 3.75 -11.75
N PRO A 119 11.84 4.73 -10.88
CA PRO A 119 11.89 4.47 -9.45
C PRO A 119 10.51 3.97 -8.96
N ALA A 120 10.46 3.51 -7.72
CA ALA A 120 9.17 3.30 -7.08
C ALA A 120 8.33 4.60 -7.15
N VAL A 121 7.07 4.48 -7.57
CA VAL A 121 6.15 5.61 -7.74
C VAL A 121 5.37 5.80 -6.44
N PRO A 122 5.46 6.97 -5.78
CA PRO A 122 4.69 7.22 -4.56
C PRO A 122 3.20 7.11 -4.79
N ILE A 123 2.50 6.44 -3.87
CA ILE A 123 1.05 6.47 -3.75
C ILE A 123 0.69 7.73 -2.99
N THR A 124 -0.11 8.61 -3.61
CA THR A 124 -0.43 9.94 -3.08
C THR A 124 -1.79 10.01 -2.41
N GLY A 125 -2.50 8.90 -2.38
CA GLY A 125 -3.80 8.78 -1.74
C GLY A 125 -4.69 7.75 -2.40
N GLY A 126 -5.95 7.75 -1.98
CA GLY A 126 -6.97 6.88 -2.53
C GLY A 126 -8.37 7.24 -2.07
N SER A 127 -9.35 6.49 -2.56
CA SER A 127 -10.76 6.65 -2.19
C SER A 127 -11.46 5.30 -2.00
N GLY A 128 -12.63 5.33 -1.37
CA GLY A 128 -13.38 4.12 -1.07
C GLY A 128 -12.59 3.18 -0.14
N LYS A 129 -12.42 1.92 -0.51
CA LYS A 129 -11.64 0.97 0.28
C LYS A 129 -10.12 1.26 0.32
N TYR A 130 -9.68 2.28 -0.43
CA TYR A 130 -8.30 2.77 -0.46
C TYR A 130 -8.17 4.17 0.11
N GLU A 131 -9.18 4.64 0.87
CA GLU A 131 -9.12 5.94 1.56
C GLU A 131 -7.89 5.97 2.49
N GLY A 132 -7.10 7.04 2.37
CA GLY A 132 -5.85 7.19 3.13
C GLY A 132 -4.68 6.34 2.64
N ALA A 133 -4.80 5.69 1.46
CA ALA A 133 -3.70 4.86 0.95
C ALA A 133 -2.40 5.64 0.83
N GLU A 134 -1.34 5.05 1.37
CA GLU A 134 0.06 5.48 1.28
C GLU A 134 0.92 4.30 0.82
N GLY A 135 2.18 4.56 0.48
CA GLY A 135 3.11 3.53 0.05
C GLY A 135 3.67 3.74 -1.35
N GLU A 136 3.98 2.67 -2.06
CA GLU A 136 4.71 2.74 -3.33
C GLU A 136 4.16 1.76 -4.38
N LEU A 137 4.17 2.20 -5.64
CA LEU A 137 3.95 1.35 -6.80
C LEU A 137 5.30 0.99 -7.44
N HIS A 138 5.56 -0.30 -7.58
CA HIS A 138 6.68 -0.83 -8.35
C HIS A 138 6.20 -1.27 -9.73
N ILE A 139 6.86 -0.77 -10.78
CA ILE A 139 6.55 -1.05 -12.18
C ILE A 139 7.65 -1.95 -12.74
N ARG A 140 7.27 -3.06 -13.34
CA ARG A 140 8.21 -3.96 -14.01
C ARG A 140 7.74 -4.24 -15.44
N PRO A 141 8.43 -3.68 -16.44
CA PRO A 141 8.12 -3.94 -17.84
C PRO A 141 8.19 -5.45 -18.18
N VAL A 142 7.27 -5.91 -19.02
CA VAL A 142 7.21 -7.27 -19.56
C VAL A 142 7.33 -7.27 -21.07
N SER A 143 6.69 -6.30 -21.73
CA SER A 143 6.78 -6.05 -23.17
C SER A 143 6.45 -4.57 -23.45
N GLU A 144 6.48 -4.15 -24.70
CA GLU A 144 6.13 -2.78 -25.10
C GLU A 144 4.71 -2.34 -24.64
N THR A 145 3.80 -3.28 -24.46
CA THR A 145 2.41 -3.00 -24.10
C THR A 145 1.98 -3.63 -22.78
N LYS A 146 2.91 -4.22 -22.03
CA LYS A 146 2.56 -4.92 -20.78
C LYS A 146 3.57 -4.67 -19.68
N GLU A 147 3.06 -4.43 -18.49
CA GLU A 147 3.84 -4.25 -17.26
C GLU A 147 3.22 -5.04 -16.11
N VAL A 148 4.03 -5.42 -15.15
CA VAL A 148 3.55 -5.90 -13.85
C VAL A 148 3.61 -4.75 -12.88
N LEU A 149 2.46 -4.38 -12.35
CA LEU A 149 2.28 -3.36 -11.32
C LEU A 149 2.15 -4.04 -9.95
N THR A 150 2.94 -3.61 -8.99
CA THR A 150 2.88 -4.09 -7.62
C THR A 150 2.74 -2.88 -6.69
N PHE A 151 1.53 -2.69 -6.16
CA PHE A 151 1.22 -1.67 -5.16
C PHE A 151 1.55 -2.24 -3.79
N HIS A 152 2.46 -1.62 -3.07
CA HIS A 152 2.74 -1.86 -1.67
C HIS A 152 2.05 -0.78 -0.87
N LEU A 153 0.93 -1.13 -0.23
CA LEU A 153 0.16 -0.21 0.59
C LEU A 153 0.60 -0.34 2.04
N GLU A 154 0.85 0.80 2.68
CA GLU A 154 1.06 0.93 4.12
C GLU A 154 -0.29 1.22 4.77
N ASP A 155 -0.58 0.59 5.91
CA ASP A 155 -1.81 0.77 6.69
C ASP A 155 -1.61 1.79 7.81
#